data_ffc84cdf0505f0eab9f672c7042477ec
#
_entry.id   ffc84cdf0505f0eab9f672c7042477ec
#
_cell.length_a   1.000
_cell.length_b   1.000
_cell.length_c   1.000
_cell.angle_alpha   90.00
_cell.angle_beta   90.00
_cell.angle_gamma   90.00
#
_symmetry.space_group_name_H-M   'P 1'
#
loop_
_entity.id
_entity.type
_entity.pdbx_description
1 polymer ?
#
loop_
_entity_poly.entity_id
_entity_poly.type
_entity_poly.pdbx_seq_one_letter_code
_entity_poly.pdbx_strand_id
1 'polypeptide(L)'
;MIKSITGQTLTFEWVAPGPLDSAPSLTVGSVSPVTMTASRADATVSAIANDRRTLTVNAQATALQADQVKAYLVTEGDCIYSVSVVRMVGTTAILAEPLSREIDLSESALLVFGMYYATVSSTITDTTGYYPWQVSYVLDLGQQLDAKLAKGLLKITPRPFDTGLSHDDLVGQFPQLADMIPRRQSSFDAQIDAALQEIILVIRDHLKDEVDVTEDEIFNATSFANAHAYCTAARVYESMNQLDAANAMRERCQQLLDISLRSLALDRDGDNIVDDDELDIAKQGGSWRDMRASWRSYSKTEYDKTFTPTRGMRH
;
A
#
# COMPACT_ATOMS: atom_id res chain seq x y z
N MET A 1 -1.31 7.12 4.00
CA MET A 1 -2.67 7.50 4.44
C MET A 1 -3.50 6.22 4.49
N ILE A 2 -4.17 5.94 5.60
CA ILE A 2 -5.04 4.77 5.75
C ILE A 2 -6.45 5.20 5.33
N LYS A 3 -7.19 4.34 4.61
CA LYS A 3 -8.58 4.58 4.23
C LYS A 3 -9.50 3.58 4.92
N SER A 4 -10.69 4.00 5.28
CA SER A 4 -11.75 3.17 5.83
C SER A 4 -13.11 3.61 5.31
N ILE A 5 -14.08 2.72 5.36
CA ILE A 5 -15.45 2.97 4.94
C ILE A 5 -16.29 3.40 6.16
N THR A 6 -17.20 4.33 5.95
CA THR A 6 -18.11 4.83 6.99
C THR A 6 -18.87 3.68 7.65
N GLY A 7 -18.98 3.73 8.97
CA GLY A 7 -19.73 2.77 9.78
C GLY A 7 -19.09 1.38 9.91
N GLN A 8 -17.92 1.14 9.32
CA GLN A 8 -17.21 -0.13 9.46
C GLN A 8 -16.20 -0.10 10.59
N THR A 9 -16.10 -1.21 11.31
CA THR A 9 -15.01 -1.44 12.27
C THR A 9 -13.71 -1.61 11.49
N LEU A 10 -12.72 -0.76 11.78
CA LEU A 10 -11.41 -0.81 11.13
C LEU A 10 -10.41 -1.53 12.03
N THR A 11 -9.71 -2.52 11.50
CA THR A 11 -8.50 -3.05 12.12
C THR A 11 -7.32 -2.19 11.68
N PHE A 12 -6.77 -1.44 12.62
CA PHE A 12 -5.58 -0.62 12.41
C PHE A 12 -4.33 -1.47 12.67
N GLU A 13 -3.48 -1.60 11.68
CA GLU A 13 -2.21 -2.32 11.76
C GLU A 13 -1.04 -1.35 11.77
N TRP A 14 -0.08 -1.61 12.63
CA TRP A 14 1.13 -0.80 12.74
C TRP A 14 2.35 -1.69 12.99
N VAL A 15 3.45 -1.35 12.29
CA VAL A 15 4.71 -2.05 12.43
C VAL A 15 5.67 -1.19 13.24
N ALA A 16 6.09 -1.68 14.38
CA ALA A 16 7.07 -1.02 15.23
C ALA A 16 8.42 -0.88 14.50
N PRO A 17 9.16 0.19 14.74
CA PRO A 17 10.51 0.38 14.17
C PRO A 17 11.60 -0.42 14.91
N GLY A 18 11.30 -0.97 16.08
CA GLY A 18 12.19 -1.77 16.94
C GLY A 18 11.40 -2.55 17.98
N PRO A 19 12.06 -3.34 18.82
CA PRO A 19 11.42 -3.99 19.97
C PRO A 19 10.83 -2.94 20.91
N LEU A 20 9.72 -3.25 21.55
CA LEU A 20 9.01 -2.33 22.45
C LEU A 20 9.09 -2.83 23.89
N ASP A 21 9.26 -1.90 24.82
CA ASP A 21 9.21 -2.15 26.27
C ASP A 21 7.79 -2.54 26.72
N SER A 22 6.78 -1.92 26.11
CA SER A 22 5.37 -2.15 26.46
C SER A 22 4.48 -2.06 25.24
N ALA A 23 3.25 -2.56 25.37
CA ALA A 23 2.25 -2.49 24.29
C ALA A 23 1.98 -1.03 23.88
N PRO A 24 2.02 -0.71 22.57
CA PRO A 24 1.80 0.65 22.08
C PRO A 24 0.33 1.07 22.24
N SER A 25 0.07 2.36 22.21
CA SER A 25 -1.26 2.93 22.38
C SER A 25 -1.64 3.76 21.14
N LEU A 26 -2.77 3.42 20.53
CA LEU A 26 -3.34 4.12 19.38
C LEU A 26 -4.38 5.15 19.84
N THR A 27 -4.26 6.37 19.33
CA THR A 27 -5.28 7.42 19.43
C THR A 27 -5.72 7.82 18.04
N VAL A 28 -7.02 7.91 17.78
CA VAL A 28 -7.60 8.38 16.51
C VAL A 28 -8.53 9.55 16.80
N GLY A 29 -8.26 10.70 16.19
CA GLY A 29 -9.01 11.93 16.44
C GLY A 29 -8.96 12.35 17.92
N SER A 30 -10.11 12.57 18.52
CA SER A 30 -10.28 12.97 19.93
C SER A 30 -10.67 11.81 20.85
N VAL A 31 -10.61 10.56 20.37
CA VAL A 31 -11.06 9.39 21.13
C VAL A 31 -9.97 8.94 22.11
N SER A 32 -10.40 8.33 23.21
CA SER A 32 -9.50 7.79 24.24
C SER A 32 -8.52 6.77 23.63
N PRO A 33 -7.28 6.76 24.09
CA PRO A 33 -6.26 5.82 23.62
C PRO A 33 -6.68 4.36 23.76
N VAL A 34 -6.41 3.56 22.73
CA VAL A 34 -6.66 2.10 22.71
C VAL A 34 -5.32 1.38 22.74
N THR A 35 -5.12 0.48 23.69
CA THR A 35 -3.92 -0.36 23.73
C THR A 35 -3.91 -1.31 22.53
N MET A 36 -2.83 -1.32 21.78
CA MET A 36 -2.66 -2.23 20.66
C MET A 36 -2.18 -3.60 21.14
N THR A 37 -2.61 -4.63 20.42
CA THR A 37 -2.24 -6.02 20.70
C THR A 37 -1.17 -6.47 19.72
N ALA A 38 -0.13 -7.14 20.20
CA ALA A 38 0.85 -7.77 19.32
C ALA A 38 0.19 -8.87 18.48
N SER A 39 0.54 -8.92 17.20
CA SER A 39 0.02 -9.95 16.29
C SER A 39 0.44 -11.36 16.71
N ARG A 40 1.56 -11.48 17.41
CA ARG A 40 2.11 -12.72 17.95
C ARG A 40 2.83 -12.50 19.27
N ALA A 41 2.84 -13.55 20.08
CA ALA A 41 3.70 -13.61 21.25
C ALA A 41 5.17 -13.77 20.84
N ASP A 42 6.05 -13.22 21.64
CA ASP A 42 7.50 -13.36 21.45
C ASP A 42 7.93 -14.82 21.58
N ALA A 43 8.96 -15.17 20.83
CA ALA A 43 9.48 -16.55 20.78
C ALA A 43 10.93 -16.60 21.25
N THR A 44 11.22 -17.48 22.21
CA THR A 44 12.60 -17.77 22.63
C THR A 44 13.30 -18.56 21.52
N VAL A 45 14.47 -18.11 21.08
CA VAL A 45 15.31 -18.78 20.08
C VAL A 45 16.35 -19.64 20.81
N SER A 46 16.36 -20.95 20.54
CA SER A 46 17.27 -21.91 21.15
C SER A 46 18.41 -22.35 20.24
N ALA A 47 18.24 -22.22 18.92
CA ALA A 47 19.28 -22.54 17.96
C ALA A 47 19.10 -21.78 16.63
N ILE A 48 20.21 -21.57 15.94
CA ILE A 48 20.25 -21.05 14.55
C ILE A 48 20.95 -22.12 13.71
N ALA A 49 20.28 -22.54 12.63
CA ALA A 49 20.88 -23.53 11.72
C ALA A 49 22.04 -22.92 10.90
N ASN A 50 22.89 -23.79 10.31
CA ASN A 50 24.05 -23.37 9.53
C ASN A 50 23.70 -22.51 8.30
N ASP A 51 22.46 -22.61 7.80
CA ASP A 51 21.94 -21.76 6.72
C ASP A 51 21.68 -20.31 7.14
N ARG A 52 21.76 -20.04 8.44
CA ARG A 52 21.46 -18.74 9.08
C ARG A 52 20.08 -18.17 8.76
N ARG A 53 19.17 -19.01 8.25
CA ARG A 53 17.77 -18.67 7.92
C ARG A 53 16.78 -19.40 8.79
N THR A 54 17.14 -20.56 9.28
CA THR A 54 16.26 -21.42 10.09
C THR A 54 16.58 -21.25 11.55
N LEU A 55 15.60 -20.75 12.31
CA LEU A 55 15.67 -20.58 13.75
C LEU A 55 14.87 -21.68 14.43
N THR A 56 15.42 -22.29 15.49
CA THR A 56 14.66 -23.13 16.39
C THR A 56 14.13 -22.27 17.53
N VAL A 57 12.81 -22.24 17.69
CA VAL A 57 12.10 -21.42 18.68
C VAL A 57 11.26 -22.27 19.59
N ASN A 58 10.78 -21.72 20.72
CA ASN A 58 9.75 -22.38 21.51
C ASN A 58 8.46 -22.54 20.69
N ALA A 59 7.67 -23.57 21.00
CA ALA A 59 6.46 -23.89 20.26
C ALA A 59 5.45 -22.72 20.26
N GLN A 60 4.95 -22.37 19.08
CA GLN A 60 3.96 -21.32 18.89
C GLN A 60 2.59 -21.95 18.60
N ALA A 61 1.55 -21.44 19.25
CA ALA A 61 0.20 -21.98 19.13
C ALA A 61 -0.42 -21.80 17.73
N THR A 62 0.06 -20.82 16.95
CA THR A 62 -0.50 -20.51 15.63
C THR A 62 0.60 -20.51 14.58
N ALA A 63 0.41 -21.28 13.50
CA ALA A 63 1.34 -21.26 12.37
C ALA A 63 1.24 -19.92 11.62
N LEU A 64 2.40 -19.35 11.26
CA LEU A 64 2.47 -18.22 10.35
C LEU A 64 2.34 -18.75 8.93
N GLN A 65 1.27 -18.39 8.23
CA GLN A 65 1.11 -18.70 6.81
C GLN A 65 1.38 -17.45 5.98
N ALA A 66 2.32 -17.60 5.09
CA ALA A 66 2.51 -16.85 3.82
C ALA A 66 2.89 -15.36 3.83
N ASP A 67 2.72 -14.56 4.88
CA ASP A 67 3.11 -13.16 4.82
C ASP A 67 4.40 -12.88 5.60
N GLN A 68 5.30 -12.09 5.00
CA GLN A 68 6.53 -11.69 5.68
C GLN A 68 6.20 -10.78 6.86
N VAL A 69 6.40 -11.30 8.06
CA VAL A 69 6.20 -10.52 9.29
C VAL A 69 7.55 -9.98 9.75
N LYS A 70 7.59 -8.67 9.98
CA LYS A 70 8.76 -8.02 10.56
C LYS A 70 8.91 -8.43 12.01
N ALA A 71 10.12 -8.83 12.37
CA ALA A 71 10.48 -9.21 13.71
C ALA A 71 11.88 -8.69 14.08
N TYR A 72 12.22 -8.75 15.34
CA TYR A 72 13.51 -8.34 15.87
C TYR A 72 14.09 -9.48 16.67
N LEU A 73 15.28 -9.93 16.26
CA LEU A 73 16.05 -10.88 17.07
C LEU A 73 16.88 -10.08 18.06
N VAL A 74 16.54 -10.21 19.32
CA VAL A 74 17.22 -9.59 20.47
C VAL A 74 18.10 -10.65 21.14
N THR A 75 19.40 -10.39 21.21
CA THR A 75 20.37 -11.28 21.86
C THR A 75 20.86 -10.65 23.16
N GLU A 76 21.43 -11.43 24.06
CA GLU A 76 22.12 -10.91 25.22
C GLU A 76 23.22 -9.90 24.80
N GLY A 77 23.38 -8.86 25.61
CA GLY A 77 24.22 -7.70 25.26
C GLY A 77 23.51 -6.66 24.38
N ASP A 78 22.16 -6.71 24.30
CA ASP A 78 21.29 -5.72 23.66
C ASP A 78 21.52 -5.54 22.15
N CYS A 79 22.04 -6.58 21.48
CA CYS A 79 22.16 -6.57 20.04
C CYS A 79 20.80 -6.88 19.40
N ILE A 80 20.28 -5.94 18.59
CA ILE A 80 18.99 -6.04 17.92
C ILE A 80 19.22 -6.20 16.41
N TYR A 81 18.69 -7.28 15.84
CA TYR A 81 18.74 -7.57 14.41
C TYR A 81 17.32 -7.51 13.82
N SER A 82 17.10 -6.60 12.88
CA SER A 82 15.82 -6.57 12.14
C SER A 82 15.78 -7.75 11.17
N VAL A 83 14.75 -8.57 11.26
CA VAL A 83 14.56 -9.77 10.43
C VAL A 83 13.12 -9.81 9.90
N SER A 84 12.92 -10.55 8.81
CA SER A 84 11.58 -10.84 8.28
C SER A 84 11.34 -12.33 8.35
N VAL A 85 10.29 -12.74 9.05
CA VAL A 85 9.89 -14.15 9.19
C VAL A 85 8.87 -14.47 8.11
N VAL A 86 9.19 -15.41 7.21
CA VAL A 86 8.29 -15.82 6.11
C VAL A 86 7.44 -17.03 6.48
N ARG A 87 7.90 -17.85 7.40
CA ARG A 87 7.20 -19.05 7.81
C ARG A 87 7.53 -19.40 9.27
N MET A 88 6.53 -19.82 9.99
CA MET A 88 6.68 -20.33 11.34
C MET A 88 5.76 -21.52 11.54
N VAL A 89 6.33 -22.70 11.84
CA VAL A 89 5.57 -23.93 12.05
C VAL A 89 6.15 -24.69 13.25
N GLY A 90 5.33 -24.89 14.26
CA GLY A 90 5.75 -25.56 15.50
C GLY A 90 6.93 -24.84 16.14
N THR A 91 8.09 -25.48 16.14
CA THR A 91 9.34 -24.96 16.74
C THR A 91 10.31 -24.37 15.70
N THR A 92 9.87 -24.15 14.47
CA THR A 92 10.74 -23.69 13.40
C THR A 92 10.25 -22.37 12.84
N ALA A 93 11.11 -21.34 12.83
CA ALA A 93 10.89 -20.07 12.16
C ALA A 93 11.89 -19.94 11.00
N ILE A 94 11.40 -19.53 9.81
CA ILE A 94 12.23 -19.36 8.61
C ILE A 94 12.26 -17.88 8.24
N LEU A 95 13.47 -17.34 8.11
CA LEU A 95 13.70 -15.95 7.72
C LEU A 95 13.68 -15.78 6.21
N ALA A 96 13.26 -14.61 5.73
CA ALA A 96 13.34 -14.22 4.33
C ALA A 96 14.78 -14.22 3.81
N GLU A 97 15.70 -13.71 4.63
CA GLU A 97 17.14 -13.61 4.32
C GLU A 97 17.97 -14.23 5.43
N PRO A 98 19.15 -14.76 5.10
CA PRO A 98 20.06 -15.27 6.11
C PRO A 98 20.58 -14.11 6.99
N LEU A 99 20.80 -14.38 8.25
CA LEU A 99 21.43 -13.42 9.18
C LEU A 99 22.80 -13.00 8.62
N SER A 100 23.08 -11.71 8.66
CA SER A 100 24.28 -11.09 8.06
C SER A 100 25.59 -11.58 8.71
N ARG A 101 25.52 -12.03 9.96
CA ARG A 101 26.66 -12.59 10.70
C ARG A 101 26.23 -13.81 11.50
N GLU A 102 27.20 -14.60 11.90
CA GLU A 102 27.01 -15.66 12.89
C GLU A 102 26.72 -15.03 14.25
N ILE A 103 25.64 -15.49 14.90
CA ILE A 103 25.20 -15.02 16.19
C ILE A 103 25.44 -16.16 17.18
N ASP A 104 26.22 -15.87 18.20
CA ASP A 104 26.42 -16.78 19.31
C ASP A 104 25.17 -16.78 20.20
N LEU A 105 24.56 -17.95 20.34
CA LEU A 105 23.41 -18.17 21.21
C LEU A 105 23.82 -18.83 22.53
N SER A 106 25.01 -18.53 23.01
CA SER A 106 25.46 -19.02 24.34
C SER A 106 24.48 -18.66 25.44
N GLU A 107 23.60 -17.69 25.17
CA GLU A 107 22.59 -17.16 26.05
C GLU A 107 21.25 -17.03 25.28
N SER A 108 20.14 -16.91 26.03
CA SER A 108 18.79 -16.88 25.43
C SER A 108 18.58 -15.68 24.49
N ALA A 109 18.26 -15.93 23.22
CA ALA A 109 17.82 -14.90 22.30
C ALA A 109 16.29 -14.88 22.22
N LEU A 110 15.72 -13.72 21.97
CA LEU A 110 14.29 -13.51 21.84
C LEU A 110 13.94 -13.01 20.43
N LEU A 111 12.98 -13.67 19.79
CA LEU A 111 12.39 -13.20 18.54
C LEU A 111 11.11 -12.41 18.88
N VAL A 112 11.20 -11.08 18.79
CA VAL A 112 10.12 -10.14 19.11
C VAL A 112 9.40 -9.75 17.83
N PHE A 113 8.07 -9.94 17.79
CA PHE A 113 7.27 -9.59 16.62
C PHE A 113 6.86 -8.12 16.65
N GLY A 114 7.23 -7.38 15.60
CA GLY A 114 7.02 -5.94 15.50
C GLY A 114 5.64 -5.51 15.00
N MET A 115 4.71 -6.41 14.71
CA MET A 115 3.40 -6.08 14.17
C MET A 115 2.35 -6.02 15.28
N TYR A 116 1.67 -4.89 15.37
CA TYR A 116 0.61 -4.62 16.34
C TYR A 116 -0.67 -4.23 15.64
N TYR A 117 -1.82 -4.55 16.24
CA TYR A 117 -3.13 -4.17 15.75
C TYR A 117 -4.02 -3.61 16.85
N ALA A 118 -4.93 -2.76 16.46
CA ALA A 118 -6.01 -2.26 17.32
C ALA A 118 -7.30 -2.18 16.49
N THR A 119 -8.42 -2.39 17.16
CA THR A 119 -9.73 -2.22 16.56
C THR A 119 -10.21 -0.80 16.82
N VAL A 120 -10.44 -0.04 15.74
CA VAL A 120 -11.07 1.28 15.78
C VAL A 120 -12.58 1.08 15.68
N SER A 121 -13.32 1.58 16.69
CA SER A 121 -14.78 1.43 16.75
C SER A 121 -15.48 2.10 15.57
N SER A 122 -16.59 1.52 15.13
CA SER A 122 -17.49 2.12 14.14
C SER A 122 -17.96 3.53 14.52
N THR A 123 -18.05 3.85 15.80
CA THR A 123 -18.40 5.21 16.27
C THR A 123 -17.42 6.29 15.84
N ILE A 124 -16.16 5.92 15.56
CA ILE A 124 -15.17 6.85 15.00
C ILE A 124 -15.33 6.96 13.48
N THR A 125 -15.75 5.87 12.85
CA THR A 125 -15.93 5.79 11.40
C THR A 125 -17.32 6.17 10.92
N ASP A 126 -18.25 6.58 11.81
CA ASP A 126 -19.62 6.96 11.44
C ASP A 126 -19.68 8.28 10.64
N THR A 127 -18.64 9.09 10.72
CA THR A 127 -18.60 10.38 10.03
C THR A 127 -17.45 10.39 9.04
N THR A 128 -17.73 10.80 7.81
CA THR A 128 -16.71 10.99 6.77
C THR A 128 -15.75 12.12 7.13
N GLY A 129 -14.50 12.01 6.73
CA GLY A 129 -13.51 13.05 6.98
C GLY A 129 -12.10 12.53 7.21
N TYR A 130 -11.23 13.45 7.62
CA TYR A 130 -9.84 13.17 7.93
C TYR A 130 -9.61 13.17 9.43
N TYR A 131 -9.13 12.06 9.95
CA TYR A 131 -8.86 11.88 11.37
C TYR A 131 -7.35 11.69 11.58
N PRO A 132 -6.69 12.56 12.35
CA PRO A 132 -5.32 12.34 12.72
C PRO A 132 -5.24 11.11 13.63
N TRP A 133 -4.28 10.23 13.36
CA TRP A 133 -3.97 9.15 14.27
C TRP A 133 -2.56 9.29 14.82
N GLN A 134 -2.36 8.76 16.03
CA GLN A 134 -1.10 8.76 16.73
C GLN A 134 -0.91 7.42 17.45
N VAL A 135 0.25 6.79 17.25
CA VAL A 135 0.69 5.65 18.05
C VAL A 135 1.80 6.12 19.00
N SER A 136 1.54 5.99 20.29
CA SER A 136 2.53 6.25 21.34
C SER A 136 3.19 4.92 21.71
N TYR A 137 4.52 4.86 21.71
CA TYR A 137 5.27 3.65 21.99
C TYR A 137 6.61 3.97 22.66
N VAL A 138 7.18 2.97 23.36
CA VAL A 138 8.48 3.06 23.99
C VAL A 138 9.36 1.99 23.39
N LEU A 139 10.46 2.40 22.74
CA LEU A 139 11.45 1.48 22.21
C LEU A 139 12.31 0.94 23.35
N ASP A 140 12.48 -0.37 23.38
CA ASP A 140 13.48 -1.04 24.21
C ASP A 140 14.77 -1.19 23.39
N LEU A 141 15.72 -0.34 23.66
CA LEU A 141 17.06 -0.35 23.06
C LEU A 141 18.09 -0.99 24.00
N GLY A 142 17.63 -1.85 24.91
CA GLY A 142 18.42 -2.52 25.92
C GLY A 142 18.61 -1.65 27.15
N GLN A 143 19.69 -0.86 27.21
CA GLN A 143 19.96 -0.01 28.38
C GLN A 143 19.22 1.33 28.36
N GLN A 144 18.49 1.66 27.28
CA GLN A 144 17.80 2.92 27.11
C GLN A 144 16.37 2.73 26.61
N LEU A 145 15.41 3.29 27.35
CA LEU A 145 14.01 3.41 26.92
C LEU A 145 13.82 4.74 26.19
N ASP A 146 13.24 4.70 25.00
CA ASP A 146 13.03 5.88 24.18
C ASP A 146 11.54 6.02 23.78
N ALA A 147 10.85 6.97 24.39
CA ALA A 147 9.45 7.24 24.12
C ALA A 147 9.28 7.99 22.79
N LYS A 148 8.49 7.45 21.88
CA LYS A 148 8.27 7.95 20.52
C LYS A 148 6.80 8.06 20.17
N LEU A 149 6.54 8.80 19.10
CA LEU A 149 5.22 8.98 18.52
C LEU A 149 5.29 8.75 17.01
N ALA A 150 4.48 7.82 16.51
CA ALA A 150 4.18 7.72 15.09
C ALA A 150 2.85 8.43 14.82
N LYS A 151 2.75 9.16 13.72
CA LYS A 151 1.56 9.96 13.38
C LYS A 151 1.20 9.78 11.91
N GLY A 152 -0.08 9.95 11.60
CA GLY A 152 -0.57 9.95 10.23
C GLY A 152 -2.02 10.38 10.15
N LEU A 153 -2.63 10.14 9.00
CA LEU A 153 -4.01 10.48 8.72
C LEU A 153 -4.79 9.20 8.35
N LEU A 154 -5.95 9.06 8.93
CA LEU A 154 -7.00 8.12 8.55
C LEU A 154 -8.06 8.90 7.78
N LYS A 155 -8.38 8.49 6.56
CA LYS A 155 -9.48 9.03 5.77
C LYS A 155 -10.65 8.07 5.89
N ILE A 156 -11.81 8.60 6.29
CA ILE A 156 -13.08 7.86 6.33
C ILE A 156 -13.95 8.39 5.19
N THR A 157 -14.37 7.49 4.32
CA THR A 157 -15.15 7.81 3.14
C THR A 157 -16.39 6.94 3.07
N PRO A 158 -17.49 7.39 2.43
CA PRO A 158 -18.66 6.56 2.21
C PRO A 158 -18.29 5.28 1.44
N ARG A 159 -17.41 5.44 0.46
CA ARG A 159 -16.81 4.35 -0.32
C ARG A 159 -15.42 4.79 -0.84
N PRO A 160 -14.42 3.90 -0.86
CA PRO A 160 -13.18 4.18 -1.54
C PRO A 160 -13.39 4.15 -3.05
N PHE A 161 -12.66 4.99 -3.80
CA PHE A 161 -12.63 4.87 -5.25
C PHE A 161 -11.96 3.54 -5.64
N ASP A 162 -12.75 2.63 -6.20
CA ASP A 162 -12.31 1.33 -6.69
C ASP A 162 -13.05 1.00 -7.99
N THR A 163 -12.30 0.63 -9.01
CA THR A 163 -12.85 0.23 -10.30
C THR A 163 -13.31 -1.21 -10.33
N GLY A 164 -12.96 -2.00 -9.32
CA GLY A 164 -13.25 -3.44 -9.22
C GLY A 164 -12.41 -4.31 -10.17
N LEU A 165 -11.34 -3.78 -10.79
CA LEU A 165 -10.50 -4.55 -11.69
C LEU A 165 -9.65 -5.55 -10.88
N SER A 166 -9.81 -6.84 -11.15
CA SER A 166 -9.00 -7.93 -10.60
C SER A 166 -7.96 -8.43 -11.59
N HIS A 167 -7.02 -9.25 -11.09
CA HIS A 167 -6.06 -9.97 -11.93
C HIS A 167 -6.75 -10.82 -12.98
N ASP A 168 -7.80 -11.56 -12.58
CA ASP A 168 -8.55 -12.46 -13.47
C ASP A 168 -9.30 -11.69 -14.58
N ASP A 169 -9.86 -10.52 -14.24
CA ASP A 169 -10.50 -9.65 -15.22
C ASP A 169 -9.49 -9.11 -16.23
N LEU A 170 -8.31 -8.71 -15.76
CA LEU A 170 -7.23 -8.23 -16.62
C LEU A 170 -6.76 -9.31 -17.60
N VAL A 171 -6.50 -10.52 -17.10
CA VAL A 171 -6.08 -11.66 -17.94
C VAL A 171 -7.23 -12.10 -18.84
N GLY A 172 -8.48 -12.06 -18.38
CA GLY A 172 -9.65 -12.32 -19.20
C GLY A 172 -9.78 -11.36 -20.39
N GLN A 173 -9.48 -10.07 -20.18
CA GLN A 173 -9.50 -9.05 -21.23
C GLN A 173 -8.27 -9.09 -22.14
N PHE A 174 -7.11 -9.44 -21.60
CA PHE A 174 -5.81 -9.51 -22.31
C PHE A 174 -5.14 -10.89 -22.07
N PRO A 175 -5.62 -11.98 -22.71
CA PRO A 175 -5.11 -13.32 -22.43
C PRO A 175 -3.59 -13.48 -22.63
N GLN A 176 -2.99 -12.68 -23.53
CA GLN A 176 -1.55 -12.68 -23.80
C GLN A 176 -0.70 -12.21 -22.58
N LEU A 177 -1.31 -11.52 -21.61
CA LEU A 177 -0.62 -11.11 -20.39
C LEU A 177 -0.37 -12.28 -19.43
N ALA A 178 -1.13 -13.37 -19.52
CA ALA A 178 -0.99 -14.52 -18.63
C ALA A 178 0.46 -15.04 -18.56
N ASP A 179 1.17 -15.03 -19.71
CA ASP A 179 2.56 -15.48 -19.81
C ASP A 179 3.58 -14.39 -19.40
N MET A 180 3.13 -13.18 -19.06
CA MET A 180 3.98 -12.02 -18.76
C MET A 180 4.05 -11.68 -17.27
N ILE A 181 3.55 -12.56 -16.40
CA ILE A 181 3.59 -12.33 -14.94
C ILE A 181 5.06 -12.18 -14.50
N PRO A 182 5.40 -11.11 -13.76
CA PRO A 182 6.78 -10.88 -13.35
C PRO A 182 7.32 -12.02 -12.49
N ARG A 183 8.59 -12.33 -12.65
CA ARG A 183 9.25 -13.36 -11.84
C ARG A 183 9.09 -13.03 -10.35
N ARG A 184 8.69 -14.01 -9.55
CA ARG A 184 8.42 -13.92 -8.10
C ARG A 184 7.06 -13.26 -7.75
N GLN A 185 6.20 -13.01 -8.71
CA GLN A 185 4.81 -12.62 -8.48
C GLN A 185 3.88 -13.71 -8.99
N SER A 186 2.69 -13.81 -8.39
CA SER A 186 1.63 -14.72 -8.83
C SER A 186 0.49 -13.97 -9.56
N SER A 187 0.53 -12.65 -9.54
CA SER A 187 -0.52 -11.77 -10.09
C SER A 187 0.04 -10.44 -10.57
N PHE A 188 -0.83 -9.62 -11.18
CA PHE A 188 -0.52 -8.24 -11.58
C PHE A 188 -1.00 -7.20 -10.56
N ASP A 189 -1.31 -7.58 -9.32
CA ASP A 189 -1.92 -6.67 -8.34
C ASP A 189 -1.12 -5.38 -8.15
N ALA A 190 0.22 -5.49 -8.08
CA ALA A 190 1.08 -4.31 -7.96
C ALA A 190 0.97 -3.36 -9.17
N GLN A 191 0.81 -3.89 -10.38
CA GLN A 191 0.63 -3.10 -11.60
C GLN A 191 -0.78 -2.51 -11.68
N ILE A 192 -1.78 -3.26 -11.22
CA ILE A 192 -3.18 -2.81 -11.09
C ILE A 192 -3.23 -1.64 -10.11
N ASP A 193 -2.68 -1.79 -8.91
CA ASP A 193 -2.65 -0.71 -7.91
C ASP A 193 -1.93 0.53 -8.42
N ALA A 194 -0.78 0.34 -9.09
CA ALA A 194 -0.02 1.45 -9.62
C ALA A 194 -0.77 2.19 -10.76
N ALA A 195 -1.51 1.47 -11.62
CA ALA A 195 -2.35 2.07 -12.65
C ALA A 195 -3.56 2.79 -12.04
N LEU A 196 -4.15 2.25 -10.97
CA LEU A 196 -5.23 2.92 -10.23
C LEU A 196 -4.77 4.27 -9.67
N GLN A 197 -3.56 4.34 -9.11
CA GLN A 197 -3.01 5.61 -8.62
C GLN A 197 -2.82 6.64 -9.74
N GLU A 198 -2.42 6.24 -10.95
CA GLU A 198 -2.36 7.17 -12.10
C GLU A 198 -3.76 7.72 -12.45
N ILE A 199 -4.77 6.86 -12.47
CA ILE A 199 -6.15 7.26 -12.74
C ILE A 199 -6.65 8.24 -11.68
N ILE A 200 -6.40 7.96 -10.40
CA ILE A 200 -6.74 8.84 -9.29
C ILE A 200 -6.10 10.23 -9.45
N LEU A 201 -4.83 10.30 -9.88
CA LEU A 201 -4.17 11.57 -10.13
C LEU A 201 -4.84 12.36 -11.26
N VAL A 202 -5.26 11.68 -12.33
CA VAL A 202 -6.00 12.32 -13.45
C VAL A 202 -7.36 12.83 -12.98
N ILE A 203 -8.08 12.04 -12.19
CA ILE A 203 -9.36 12.45 -11.60
C ILE A 203 -9.19 13.67 -10.70
N ARG A 204 -8.20 13.67 -9.82
CA ARG A 204 -7.90 14.82 -8.94
C ARG A 204 -7.53 16.07 -9.73
N ASP A 205 -6.77 15.94 -10.82
CA ASP A 205 -6.48 17.09 -11.68
C ASP A 205 -7.75 17.59 -12.39
N HIS A 206 -8.67 16.69 -12.74
CA HIS A 206 -9.97 17.05 -13.28
C HIS A 206 -10.86 17.79 -12.27
N LEU A 207 -10.84 17.37 -11.01
CA LEU A 207 -11.65 17.93 -9.93
C LEU A 207 -10.98 19.08 -9.16
N LYS A 208 -9.79 19.50 -9.56
CA LYS A 208 -8.94 20.46 -8.80
C LYS A 208 -9.57 21.83 -8.54
N ASP A 209 -10.50 22.24 -9.40
CA ASP A 209 -11.18 23.53 -9.31
C ASP A 209 -12.42 23.46 -8.38
N GLU A 210 -12.79 22.25 -7.96
CA GLU A 210 -13.90 22.00 -7.06
C GLU A 210 -13.42 21.91 -5.62
N VAL A 211 -14.02 22.74 -4.77
CA VAL A 211 -13.65 22.79 -3.35
C VAL A 211 -14.21 21.56 -2.65
N ASP A 212 -13.32 20.84 -1.95
CA ASP A 212 -13.64 19.70 -1.10
C ASP A 212 -14.15 18.43 -1.81
N VAL A 213 -14.10 18.36 -3.14
CA VAL A 213 -14.44 17.14 -3.89
C VAL A 213 -13.22 16.22 -4.04
N THR A 214 -13.42 14.93 -3.80
CA THR A 214 -12.37 13.91 -3.91
C THR A 214 -12.81 12.74 -4.79
N GLU A 215 -11.86 11.94 -5.25
CA GLU A 215 -12.14 10.73 -6.04
C GLU A 215 -13.07 9.72 -5.33
N ASP A 216 -13.10 9.74 -4.01
CA ASP A 216 -13.91 8.81 -3.22
C ASP A 216 -15.41 9.19 -3.18
N GLU A 217 -15.77 10.33 -3.75
CA GLU A 217 -17.15 10.78 -3.94
C GLU A 217 -17.72 10.37 -5.30
N ILE A 218 -16.92 9.70 -6.14
CA ILE A 218 -17.36 9.24 -7.45
C ILE A 218 -18.29 8.05 -7.30
N PHE A 219 -19.54 8.22 -7.73
CA PHE A 219 -20.56 7.18 -7.66
C PHE A 219 -20.29 6.02 -8.64
N ASN A 220 -19.88 6.33 -9.85
CA ASN A 220 -19.72 5.38 -10.94
C ASN A 220 -18.25 4.97 -11.16
N ALA A 221 -17.50 4.69 -10.09
CA ALA A 221 -16.09 4.30 -10.16
C ALA A 221 -15.84 3.11 -11.12
N THR A 222 -16.76 2.16 -11.21
CA THR A 222 -16.71 1.02 -12.13
C THR A 222 -16.71 1.40 -13.61
N SER A 223 -17.18 2.61 -13.98
CA SER A 223 -17.09 3.11 -15.37
C SER A 223 -15.64 3.30 -15.83
N PHE A 224 -14.70 3.40 -14.89
CA PHE A 224 -13.26 3.50 -15.13
C PHE A 224 -12.57 2.14 -15.30
N ALA A 225 -13.25 1.01 -15.08
CA ALA A 225 -12.64 -0.32 -15.11
C ALA A 225 -11.91 -0.64 -16.42
N ASN A 226 -12.53 -0.29 -17.55
CA ASN A 226 -11.90 -0.48 -18.86
C ASN A 226 -10.64 0.38 -19.04
N ALA A 227 -10.71 1.65 -18.66
CA ALA A 227 -9.53 2.53 -18.69
C ALA A 227 -8.42 1.98 -17.80
N HIS A 228 -8.77 1.51 -16.61
CA HIS A 228 -7.85 0.91 -15.66
C HIS A 228 -7.16 -0.34 -16.25
N ALA A 229 -7.91 -1.24 -16.90
CA ALA A 229 -7.35 -2.43 -17.54
C ALA A 229 -6.33 -2.06 -18.64
N TYR A 230 -6.63 -1.07 -19.49
CA TYR A 230 -5.69 -0.60 -20.52
C TYR A 230 -4.46 0.11 -19.96
N CYS A 231 -4.61 0.91 -18.89
CA CYS A 231 -3.48 1.52 -18.19
C CYS A 231 -2.57 0.46 -17.55
N THR A 232 -3.16 -0.56 -16.93
CA THR A 232 -2.41 -1.69 -16.35
C THR A 232 -1.67 -2.46 -17.43
N ALA A 233 -2.33 -2.79 -18.55
CA ALA A 233 -1.69 -3.48 -19.68
C ALA A 233 -0.51 -2.66 -20.24
N ALA A 234 -0.65 -1.33 -20.36
CA ALA A 234 0.44 -0.46 -20.80
C ALA A 234 1.68 -0.61 -19.87
N ARG A 235 1.47 -0.58 -18.55
CA ARG A 235 2.55 -0.76 -17.56
C ARG A 235 3.23 -2.13 -17.66
N VAL A 236 2.46 -3.19 -17.90
CA VAL A 236 3.01 -4.53 -18.09
C VAL A 236 3.90 -4.55 -19.34
N TYR A 237 3.43 -4.03 -20.48
CA TYR A 237 4.24 -3.95 -21.71
C TYR A 237 5.47 -3.05 -21.57
N GLU A 238 5.39 -1.94 -20.83
CA GLU A 238 6.56 -1.10 -20.50
C GLU A 238 7.60 -1.89 -19.69
N SER A 239 7.18 -2.65 -18.70
CA SER A 239 8.07 -3.48 -17.88
C SER A 239 8.80 -4.54 -18.70
N MET A 240 8.21 -4.98 -19.81
CA MET A 240 8.78 -5.94 -20.78
C MET A 240 9.52 -5.26 -21.93
N ASN A 241 9.69 -3.94 -21.90
CA ASN A 241 10.33 -3.13 -22.94
C ASN A 241 9.65 -3.24 -24.33
N GLN A 242 8.33 -3.49 -24.34
CA GLN A 242 7.49 -3.54 -25.55
C GLN A 242 6.81 -2.18 -25.77
N LEU A 243 7.58 -1.17 -26.12
CA LEU A 243 7.16 0.23 -26.12
C LEU A 243 6.03 0.54 -27.12
N ASP A 244 6.01 -0.10 -28.27
CA ASP A 244 4.96 0.12 -29.28
C ASP A 244 3.59 -0.37 -28.75
N ALA A 245 3.57 -1.57 -28.14
CA ALA A 245 2.37 -2.11 -27.53
C ALA A 245 1.93 -1.25 -26.32
N ALA A 246 2.88 -0.84 -25.48
CA ALA A 246 2.60 0.04 -24.35
C ALA A 246 1.97 1.38 -24.80
N ASN A 247 2.52 2.01 -25.83
CA ASN A 247 1.98 3.27 -26.35
C ASN A 247 0.55 3.11 -26.89
N ALA A 248 0.27 2.03 -27.64
CA ALA A 248 -1.07 1.74 -28.13
C ALA A 248 -2.07 1.54 -26.97
N MET A 249 -1.66 0.83 -25.90
CA MET A 249 -2.49 0.66 -24.71
C MET A 249 -2.71 1.99 -23.97
N ARG A 250 -1.68 2.83 -23.85
CA ARG A 250 -1.80 4.17 -23.24
C ARG A 250 -2.75 5.09 -24.00
N GLU A 251 -2.66 5.12 -25.34
CA GLU A 251 -3.59 5.90 -26.14
C GLU A 251 -5.04 5.45 -25.91
N ARG A 252 -5.26 4.14 -25.84
CA ARG A 252 -6.58 3.60 -25.57
C ARG A 252 -7.05 3.89 -24.17
N CYS A 253 -6.18 3.77 -23.17
CA CYS A 253 -6.47 4.16 -21.78
C CYS A 253 -6.93 5.62 -21.73
N GLN A 254 -6.19 6.55 -22.35
CA GLN A 254 -6.55 7.97 -22.38
C GLN A 254 -7.92 8.23 -22.99
N GLN A 255 -8.22 7.59 -24.14
CA GLN A 255 -9.54 7.71 -24.77
C GLN A 255 -10.67 7.27 -23.86
N LEU A 256 -10.47 6.16 -23.14
CA LEU A 256 -11.47 5.62 -22.22
C LEU A 256 -11.61 6.48 -20.96
N LEU A 257 -10.51 7.00 -20.42
CA LEU A 257 -10.54 7.98 -19.32
C LEU A 257 -11.33 9.22 -19.73
N ASP A 258 -11.07 9.73 -20.94
CA ASP A 258 -11.82 10.86 -21.49
C ASP A 258 -13.34 10.62 -21.51
N ILE A 259 -13.76 9.41 -21.86
CA ILE A 259 -15.17 9.03 -21.89
C ILE A 259 -15.72 8.93 -20.46
N SER A 260 -15.01 8.25 -19.57
CA SER A 260 -15.46 8.04 -18.19
C SER A 260 -15.57 9.36 -17.42
N LEU A 261 -14.61 10.27 -17.60
CA LEU A 261 -14.66 11.59 -16.96
C LEU A 261 -15.81 12.46 -17.45
N ARG A 262 -16.22 12.33 -18.74
CA ARG A 262 -17.43 13.04 -19.26
C ARG A 262 -18.73 12.51 -18.66
N SER A 263 -18.74 11.28 -18.22
CA SER A 263 -19.88 10.62 -17.58
C SER A 263 -19.73 10.52 -16.08
N LEU A 264 -18.85 11.35 -15.50
CA LEU A 264 -18.60 11.34 -14.06
C LEU A 264 -19.90 11.67 -13.32
N ALA A 265 -20.20 10.90 -12.29
CA ALA A 265 -21.29 11.12 -11.36
C ALA A 265 -20.70 11.17 -9.95
N LEU A 266 -21.08 12.17 -9.18
CA LEU A 266 -20.66 12.37 -7.81
C LEU A 266 -21.81 11.99 -6.85
N ASP A 267 -21.47 11.61 -5.66
CA ASP A 267 -22.36 11.36 -4.55
C ASP A 267 -21.61 11.86 -3.29
N ARG A 268 -21.87 13.11 -2.94
CA ARG A 268 -21.13 13.82 -1.90
C ARG A 268 -21.63 13.49 -0.50
N ASP A 269 -22.92 13.28 -0.37
CA ASP A 269 -23.56 13.01 0.92
C ASP A 269 -23.61 11.52 1.25
N GLY A 270 -23.32 10.64 0.26
CA GLY A 270 -23.21 9.19 0.45
C GLY A 270 -24.58 8.49 0.53
N ASP A 271 -25.64 9.10 0.06
CA ASP A 271 -27.00 8.55 0.10
C ASP A 271 -27.28 7.55 -1.05
N ASN A 272 -26.35 7.37 -1.97
CA ASN A 272 -26.42 6.57 -3.20
C ASN A 272 -27.40 7.11 -4.26
N ILE A 273 -27.72 8.37 -4.21
CA ILE A 273 -28.49 9.10 -5.22
C ILE A 273 -27.56 10.18 -5.78
N VAL A 274 -27.68 10.49 -7.04
CA VAL A 274 -26.92 11.57 -7.68
C VAL A 274 -27.89 12.72 -7.92
N ASP A 275 -27.77 13.77 -7.17
CA ASP A 275 -28.62 14.93 -7.23
C ASP A 275 -28.24 15.89 -8.38
N ASP A 276 -29.13 16.83 -8.73
CA ASP A 276 -28.91 17.76 -9.85
C ASP A 276 -27.71 18.67 -9.64
N ASP A 277 -27.43 19.11 -8.40
CA ASP A 277 -26.27 19.93 -8.04
C ASP A 277 -24.96 19.14 -8.12
N GLU A 278 -24.96 17.86 -7.79
CA GLU A 278 -23.82 16.95 -7.93
C GLU A 278 -23.50 16.67 -9.41
N LEU A 279 -24.51 16.54 -10.25
CA LEU A 279 -24.35 16.43 -11.71
C LEU A 279 -23.75 17.68 -12.34
N ASP A 280 -24.08 18.86 -11.84
CA ASP A 280 -23.56 20.12 -12.37
C ASP A 280 -22.07 20.30 -12.02
N ILE A 281 -21.64 19.92 -10.83
CA ILE A 281 -20.24 19.92 -10.42
C ILE A 281 -19.43 18.97 -11.33
N ALA A 282 -19.91 17.76 -11.55
CA ALA A 282 -19.24 16.77 -12.40
C ALA A 282 -19.04 17.25 -13.85
N LYS A 283 -19.92 18.12 -14.37
CA LYS A 283 -19.84 18.66 -15.72
C LYS A 283 -18.94 19.89 -15.86
N GLN A 284 -18.68 20.62 -14.77
CA GLN A 284 -17.90 21.87 -14.78
C GLN A 284 -16.38 21.64 -14.75
N GLY A 285 -15.92 20.43 -14.38
CA GLY A 285 -14.51 20.07 -14.29
C GLY A 285 -13.75 20.33 -15.59
N GLY A 286 -12.65 21.02 -15.45
CA GLY A 286 -11.76 21.70 -16.36
C GLY A 286 -11.67 21.34 -17.86
N SER A 287 -11.20 22.29 -18.64
CA SER A 287 -11.04 22.14 -20.10
C SER A 287 -10.03 21.04 -20.47
N TRP A 288 -10.50 20.01 -21.15
CA TRP A 288 -9.75 18.86 -21.67
C TRP A 288 -8.49 19.19 -22.49
N ARG A 289 -8.42 20.40 -23.05
CA ARG A 289 -7.28 20.82 -23.89
C ARG A 289 -6.02 21.02 -23.07
N ASP A 290 -6.16 21.40 -21.81
CA ASP A 290 -5.02 21.70 -20.94
C ASP A 290 -4.40 20.41 -20.34
N MET A 291 -5.21 19.37 -20.09
CA MET A 291 -4.71 18.07 -19.63
C MET A 291 -3.84 17.34 -20.65
N ARG A 292 -4.15 17.42 -21.95
CA ARG A 292 -3.29 16.85 -23.01
C ARG A 292 -1.89 17.47 -23.02
N ALA A 293 -1.77 18.71 -22.60
CA ALA A 293 -0.47 19.39 -22.53
C ALA A 293 0.36 18.92 -21.32
N SER A 294 -0.28 18.66 -20.17
CA SER A 294 0.42 18.20 -18.95
C SER A 294 0.93 16.77 -19.07
N TRP A 295 0.15 15.86 -19.64
CA TRP A 295 0.59 14.48 -19.88
C TRP A 295 1.72 14.38 -20.90
N ARG A 296 1.68 15.16 -21.98
CA ARG A 296 2.78 15.24 -22.94
C ARG A 296 4.06 15.81 -22.36
N SER A 297 3.96 16.70 -21.36
CA SER A 297 5.13 17.25 -20.67
C SER A 297 5.75 16.27 -19.68
N TYR A 298 4.94 15.42 -19.02
CA TYR A 298 5.45 14.41 -18.08
C TYR A 298 6.23 13.29 -18.78
N SER A 299 5.73 12.80 -19.91
CA SER A 299 6.44 11.78 -20.70
C SER A 299 7.71 12.30 -21.38
N LYS A 300 7.77 13.60 -21.67
CA LYS A 300 8.90 14.20 -22.39
C LYS A 300 10.05 14.62 -21.48
N THR A 301 9.77 14.96 -20.22
CA THR A 301 10.80 15.46 -19.28
C THR A 301 11.61 14.37 -18.60
N GLU A 302 11.10 13.15 -18.45
CA GLU A 302 11.89 12.04 -17.88
C GLU A 302 12.78 11.36 -18.91
N TYR A 303 12.36 11.25 -20.16
CA TYR A 303 13.15 10.63 -21.24
C TYR A 303 14.31 11.50 -21.74
N ASP A 304 14.18 12.82 -21.73
CA ASP A 304 15.26 13.74 -22.17
C ASP A 304 16.41 13.85 -21.17
N LYS A 305 16.26 13.38 -19.94
CA LYS A 305 17.34 13.45 -18.93
C LYS A 305 18.29 12.27 -18.95
N THR A 306 17.98 11.17 -19.65
CA THR A 306 18.79 9.95 -19.64
C THR A 306 19.57 9.68 -20.91
N PHE A 307 19.43 10.46 -21.97
CA PHE A 307 20.15 10.24 -23.22
C PHE A 307 20.92 11.49 -23.68
N THR A 308 22.07 11.74 -23.09
CA THR A 308 23.15 12.51 -23.73
C THR A 308 24.05 11.52 -24.47
N PRO A 309 24.03 11.48 -25.81
CA PRO A 309 25.02 10.68 -26.54
C PRO A 309 26.38 11.34 -26.33
N THR A 310 27.26 10.68 -25.62
CA THR A 310 28.68 11.01 -25.57
C THR A 310 29.25 10.91 -26.99
N ARG A 311 29.46 12.05 -27.60
CA ARG A 311 30.14 12.19 -28.89
C ARG A 311 31.58 11.73 -28.70
N GLY A 312 31.88 10.50 -29.11
CA GLY A 312 33.23 9.98 -29.12
C GLY A 312 34.13 10.87 -29.98
N MET A 313 35.17 11.42 -29.38
CA MET A 313 36.30 12.03 -30.10
C MET A 313 36.99 10.94 -30.92
N ARG A 314 37.09 11.18 -32.22
CA ARG A 314 38.03 10.48 -33.07
C ARG A 314 39.43 11.09 -32.86
N HIS A 315 40.38 10.25 -32.61
CA HIS A 315 41.76 10.42 -33.01
C HIS A 315 42.14 9.31 -33.95
#